data_40b4838b0754e101664ba9307e1f55b0
#
_entry.id   40b4838b0754e101664ba9307e1f55b0
#
_cell.length_a   1.000
_cell.length_b   1.000
_cell.length_c   1.000
_cell.angle_alpha   90.00
_cell.angle_beta   90.00
_cell.angle_gamma   90.00
#
_symmetry.space_group_name_H-M   'P 1'
#
loop_
_entity.id
_entity.type
_entity.pdbx_description
1 polymer ?
#
loop_
_entity_poly.entity_id
_entity_poly.type
_entity_poly.pdbx_seq_one_letter_code
_entity_poly.pdbx_strand_id
1 'polypeptide(L)'
;RKCDVKGRIANNKETITTFSTTMRGRGTFRLRPESEEQYTAFVTYKGKDYKFKLPIPKKQGYTLHVTPPIGKGKTTFTVKGNVGDEELLGLILQCRGAAYAYDTLRVASNDSASIQIDYRALRPGVNQLTLFDTSGKALADRLFFVNPHMPPATLDIQHIPDSLLSYQKVSLDMSLRDNSQMLFATGFFSLSATDAADSITTYDTRDIRSELLLCSDLKGFIEDADSYFHHHNDTLMASDLDLLML
;
A
#
# COMPACT_ATOMS: atom_id res chain seq x y z
N ARG A 1 -11.56 -11.77 8.06
CA ARG A 1 -12.26 -12.83 7.30
C ARG A 1 -12.64 -12.28 5.94
N LYS A 2 -12.22 -12.95 4.87
CA LYS A 2 -12.57 -12.61 3.49
C LYS A 2 -14.09 -12.60 3.34
N CYS A 3 -14.60 -11.58 2.68
CA CYS A 3 -16.03 -11.34 2.57
C CYS A 3 -16.34 -10.89 1.15
N ASP A 4 -17.00 -11.74 0.37
CA ASP A 4 -17.48 -11.33 -0.94
C ASP A 4 -18.79 -10.57 -0.78
N VAL A 5 -18.73 -9.30 -1.12
CA VAL A 5 -19.84 -8.38 -0.98
C VAL A 5 -20.07 -7.67 -2.31
N LYS A 6 -21.34 -7.56 -2.67
CA LYS A 6 -21.79 -6.68 -3.77
C LYS A 6 -22.63 -5.57 -3.19
N GLY A 7 -22.46 -4.38 -3.73
CA GLY A 7 -23.19 -3.22 -3.27
C GLY A 7 -23.41 -2.20 -4.36
N ARG A 8 -24.17 -1.17 -4.01
CA ARG A 8 -24.43 -0.02 -4.87
C ARG A 8 -24.35 1.27 -4.07
N ILE A 9 -23.92 2.32 -4.74
CA ILE A 9 -23.98 3.69 -4.23
C ILE A 9 -25.16 4.38 -4.89
N ALA A 10 -26.01 4.98 -4.09
CA ALA A 10 -27.16 5.72 -4.58
C ALA A 10 -27.28 7.07 -3.86
N ASN A 11 -27.88 8.02 -4.53
CA ASN A 11 -28.42 9.23 -3.93
C ASN A 11 -29.95 9.07 -3.72
N ASN A 12 -30.66 10.14 -3.41
CA ASN A 12 -32.09 10.10 -3.19
C ASN A 12 -32.92 9.85 -4.47
N LYS A 13 -32.28 9.93 -5.65
CA LYS A 13 -32.96 9.84 -6.95
C LYS A 13 -32.68 8.52 -7.66
N GLU A 14 -31.42 8.10 -7.68
CA GLU A 14 -30.99 6.96 -8.50
C GLU A 14 -29.76 6.24 -7.96
N THR A 15 -29.48 5.06 -8.54
CA THR A 15 -28.23 4.34 -8.31
C THR A 15 -27.15 4.93 -9.20
N ILE A 16 -26.06 5.41 -8.59
CA ILE A 16 -24.96 6.08 -9.29
C ILE A 16 -23.94 5.08 -9.81
N THR A 17 -23.56 4.12 -8.97
CA THR A 17 -22.56 3.11 -9.32
C THR A 17 -22.74 1.84 -8.49
N THR A 18 -22.15 0.75 -8.96
CA THR A 18 -22.09 -0.52 -8.23
C THR A 18 -20.64 -0.88 -7.93
N PHE A 19 -20.44 -1.71 -6.92
CA PHE A 19 -19.13 -2.23 -6.55
C PHE A 19 -19.21 -3.69 -6.09
N SER A 20 -18.08 -4.36 -6.16
CA SER A 20 -17.88 -5.67 -5.57
C SER A 20 -16.53 -5.74 -4.90
N THR A 21 -16.42 -6.57 -3.87
CA THR A 21 -15.14 -6.82 -3.21
C THR A 21 -14.32 -7.85 -4.00
N THR A 22 -13.00 -7.74 -3.86
CA THR A 22 -12.02 -8.72 -4.34
C THR A 22 -11.91 -9.90 -3.39
N MET A 23 -11.08 -10.88 -3.73
CA MET A 23 -10.81 -12.07 -2.91
C MET A 23 -10.36 -11.74 -1.46
N ARG A 24 -9.80 -10.55 -1.21
CA ARG A 24 -9.36 -10.10 0.12
C ARG A 24 -10.40 -9.23 0.84
N GLY A 25 -11.63 -9.16 0.33
CA GLY A 25 -12.73 -8.43 0.95
C GLY A 25 -12.64 -6.92 0.79
N ARG A 26 -11.76 -6.41 -0.08
CA ARG A 26 -11.63 -5.00 -0.42
C ARG A 26 -12.28 -4.72 -1.76
N GLY A 27 -12.83 -3.54 -1.93
CA GLY A 27 -13.43 -3.13 -3.19
C GLY A 27 -13.30 -1.63 -3.40
N THR A 28 -13.44 -1.21 -4.64
CA THR A 28 -13.37 0.20 -5.02
C THR A 28 -14.52 0.56 -5.94
N PHE A 29 -14.88 1.82 -5.89
CA PHE A 29 -15.81 2.42 -6.84
C PHE A 29 -15.33 3.83 -7.17
N ARG A 30 -15.73 4.32 -8.34
CA ARG A 30 -15.49 5.71 -8.75
C ARG A 30 -16.77 6.49 -8.59
N LEU A 31 -16.67 7.62 -7.90
CA LEU A 31 -17.78 8.54 -7.70
C LEU A 31 -17.29 9.96 -8.01
N ARG A 32 -18.05 10.67 -8.84
CA ARG A 32 -17.94 12.12 -8.98
C ARG A 32 -19.11 12.73 -8.22
N PRO A 33 -18.90 13.14 -6.96
CA PRO A 33 -20.00 13.61 -6.14
C PRO A 33 -20.43 15.02 -6.56
N GLU A 34 -21.72 15.27 -6.48
CA GLU A 34 -22.26 16.62 -6.53
C GLU A 34 -22.20 17.28 -5.15
N SER A 35 -21.98 18.58 -5.14
CA SER A 35 -21.89 19.35 -3.89
C SER A 35 -23.15 19.21 -3.06
N GLU A 36 -22.98 18.97 -1.76
CA GLU A 36 -24.07 18.88 -0.77
C GLU A 36 -25.04 17.70 -0.94
N GLU A 37 -24.83 16.84 -1.96
CA GLU A 37 -25.65 15.65 -2.16
C GLU A 37 -25.31 14.56 -1.14
N GLN A 38 -26.34 13.88 -0.61
CA GLN A 38 -26.16 12.77 0.31
C GLN A 38 -26.13 11.45 -0.45
N TYR A 39 -25.02 10.73 -0.36
CA TYR A 39 -24.86 9.39 -0.92
C TYR A 39 -24.94 8.31 0.16
N THR A 40 -25.52 7.16 -0.21
CA THR A 40 -25.66 6.00 0.67
C THR A 40 -25.15 4.75 -0.04
N ALA A 41 -24.30 4.00 0.63
CA ALA A 41 -23.88 2.68 0.20
C ALA A 41 -24.89 1.65 0.72
N PHE A 42 -25.43 0.85 -0.20
CA PHE A 42 -26.29 -0.30 0.10
C PHE A 42 -25.52 -1.56 -0.18
N VAL A 43 -25.46 -2.44 0.81
CA VAL A 43 -24.66 -3.66 0.79
C VAL A 43 -25.49 -4.83 1.26
N THR A 44 -25.49 -5.93 0.51
CA THR A 44 -26.12 -7.18 0.95
C THR A 44 -25.04 -8.17 1.35
N TYR A 45 -25.07 -8.63 2.60
CA TYR A 45 -24.14 -9.63 3.13
C TYR A 45 -24.90 -10.72 3.88
N LYS A 46 -24.70 -11.99 3.48
CA LYS A 46 -25.38 -13.16 4.07
C LYS A 46 -26.90 -13.01 4.13
N GLY A 47 -27.51 -12.45 3.10
CA GLY A 47 -28.96 -12.25 3.00
C GLY A 47 -29.50 -11.10 3.87
N LYS A 48 -28.64 -10.29 4.47
CA LYS A 48 -29.02 -9.09 5.23
C LYS A 48 -28.57 -7.84 4.49
N ASP A 49 -29.42 -6.82 4.50
CA ASP A 49 -29.14 -5.53 3.88
C ASP A 49 -28.60 -4.53 4.91
N TYR A 50 -27.55 -3.86 4.52
CA TYR A 50 -26.87 -2.82 5.30
C TYR A 50 -26.87 -1.52 4.53
N LYS A 51 -26.96 -0.40 5.25
CA LYS A 51 -26.93 0.96 4.69
C LYS A 51 -25.88 1.78 5.42
N PHE A 52 -24.99 2.42 4.64
CA PHE A 52 -23.95 3.28 5.17
C PHE A 52 -24.03 4.63 4.48
N LYS A 53 -24.27 5.70 5.25
CA LYS A 53 -24.21 7.06 4.74
C LYS A 53 -22.77 7.44 4.43
N LEU A 54 -22.50 7.93 3.24
CA LEU A 54 -21.18 8.48 2.90
C LEU A 54 -21.07 9.92 3.42
N PRO A 55 -19.85 10.43 3.64
CA PRO A 55 -19.64 11.83 3.99
C PRO A 55 -20.25 12.76 2.94
N ILE A 56 -20.75 13.90 3.38
CA ILE A 56 -21.28 14.94 2.47
C ILE A 56 -20.10 15.56 1.71
N PRO A 57 -20.16 15.62 0.36
CA PRO A 57 -19.11 16.21 -0.44
C PRO A 57 -18.96 17.71 -0.17
N LYS A 58 -17.73 18.16 -0.10
CA LYS A 58 -17.41 19.60 -0.01
C LYS A 58 -17.57 20.25 -1.38
N LYS A 59 -17.90 21.55 -1.38
CA LYS A 59 -18.04 22.36 -2.63
C LYS A 59 -16.71 22.48 -3.36
N GLN A 60 -15.62 22.60 -2.62
CA GLN A 60 -14.27 22.80 -3.15
C GLN A 60 -13.31 21.87 -2.46
N GLY A 61 -12.25 21.45 -3.18
CA GLY A 61 -11.22 20.60 -2.64
C GLY A 61 -10.30 20.01 -3.70
N TYR A 62 -9.40 19.18 -3.22
CA TYR A 62 -8.39 18.51 -4.04
C TYR A 62 -8.49 17.00 -3.89
N THR A 63 -8.13 16.30 -4.95
CA THR A 63 -7.93 14.85 -4.94
C THR A 63 -6.51 14.53 -5.37
N LEU A 64 -5.90 13.57 -4.68
CA LEU A 64 -4.60 13.01 -5.01
C LEU A 64 -4.77 11.63 -5.64
N HIS A 65 -4.13 11.43 -6.77
CA HIS A 65 -4.03 10.13 -7.40
C HIS A 65 -2.57 9.78 -7.62
N VAL A 66 -2.19 8.56 -7.22
CA VAL A 66 -0.86 8.01 -7.45
C VAL A 66 -1.01 6.87 -8.44
N THR A 67 -0.30 6.95 -9.56
CA THR A 67 -0.20 5.85 -10.51
C THR A 67 1.13 5.15 -10.26
N PRO A 68 1.12 4.00 -9.56
CA PRO A 68 2.35 3.26 -9.33
C PRO A 68 2.92 2.76 -10.66
N PRO A 69 4.25 2.71 -10.80
CA PRO A 69 4.86 2.16 -12.00
C PRO A 69 4.64 0.64 -12.01
N ILE A 70 4.26 0.12 -13.16
CA ILE A 70 4.32 -1.30 -13.42
C ILE A 70 5.75 -1.60 -13.89
N GLY A 71 6.57 -2.19 -13.02
CA GLY A 71 7.96 -2.49 -13.31
C GLY A 71 8.92 -1.30 -13.14
N LYS A 72 9.77 -1.04 -14.15
CA LYS A 72 10.74 0.06 -14.15
C LYS A 72 10.12 1.27 -14.83
N GLY A 73 10.14 2.45 -14.19
CA GLY A 73 9.58 3.64 -14.82
C GLY A 73 9.39 4.79 -13.83
N LYS A 74 8.48 5.69 -14.19
CA LYS A 74 8.14 6.85 -13.38
C LYS A 74 6.80 6.63 -12.68
N THR A 75 6.73 7.01 -11.41
CA THR A 75 5.48 7.16 -10.68
C THR A 75 4.88 8.52 -11.01
N THR A 76 3.62 8.56 -11.36
CA THR A 76 2.90 9.81 -11.65
C THR A 76 2.00 10.17 -10.48
N PHE A 77 2.18 11.35 -9.97
CA PHE A 77 1.35 11.97 -8.93
C PHE A 77 0.46 13.01 -9.59
N THR A 78 -0.84 12.81 -9.55
CA THR A 78 -1.82 13.72 -10.17
C THR A 78 -2.66 14.39 -9.09
N VAL A 79 -2.69 15.71 -9.11
CA VAL A 79 -3.57 16.54 -8.28
C VAL A 79 -4.68 17.08 -9.16
N LYS A 80 -5.93 16.91 -8.74
CA LYS A 80 -7.09 17.54 -9.39
C LYS A 80 -7.75 18.46 -8.39
N GLY A 81 -8.05 19.68 -8.81
CA GLY A 81 -8.71 20.69 -8.01
C GLY A 81 -10.09 21.05 -8.53
N ASN A 82 -11.04 21.26 -7.63
CA ASN A 82 -12.29 21.95 -7.88
C ASN A 82 -12.29 23.20 -7.00
N VAL A 83 -11.53 24.21 -7.43
CA VAL A 83 -11.29 25.48 -6.71
C VAL A 83 -11.67 26.66 -7.58
N GLY A 84 -11.82 27.86 -6.99
CA GLY A 84 -12.24 29.04 -7.75
C GLY A 84 -11.14 29.54 -8.68
N ASP A 85 -9.95 29.76 -8.15
CA ASP A 85 -8.80 30.33 -8.85
C ASP A 85 -7.64 29.35 -8.90
N GLU A 86 -6.63 29.66 -9.71
CA GLU A 86 -5.38 28.92 -9.73
C GLU A 86 -4.65 29.09 -8.40
N GLU A 87 -4.29 27.98 -7.75
CA GLU A 87 -3.59 27.97 -6.47
C GLU A 87 -2.22 27.33 -6.59
N LEU A 88 -1.25 27.90 -5.89
CA LEU A 88 0.06 27.31 -5.67
C LEU A 88 -0.01 26.34 -4.50
N LEU A 89 0.36 25.10 -4.74
CA LEU A 89 0.33 24.03 -3.76
C LEU A 89 1.71 23.44 -3.53
N GLY A 90 1.99 23.01 -2.31
CA GLY A 90 3.19 22.27 -1.94
C GLY A 90 2.90 20.78 -1.86
N LEU A 91 3.83 19.95 -2.34
CA LEU A 91 3.83 18.50 -2.21
C LEU A 91 5.02 18.05 -1.38
N ILE A 92 4.79 17.15 -0.43
CA ILE A 92 5.84 16.52 0.37
C ILE A 92 5.69 15.01 0.29
N LEU A 93 6.81 14.34 -0.02
CA LEU A 93 6.94 12.89 0.08
C LEU A 93 7.64 12.52 1.38
N GLN A 94 7.01 11.63 2.13
CA GLN A 94 7.52 11.11 3.38
C GLN A 94 7.57 9.58 3.35
N CYS A 95 8.55 9.02 4.03
CA CYS A 95 8.61 7.59 4.32
C CYS A 95 9.02 7.43 5.78
N ARG A 96 8.24 6.70 6.57
CA ARG A 96 8.48 6.49 8.01
C ARG A 96 8.68 7.80 8.79
N GLY A 97 7.84 8.78 8.52
CA GLY A 97 7.88 10.08 9.19
C GLY A 97 9.02 11.02 8.76
N ALA A 98 9.91 10.58 7.86
CA ALA A 98 10.98 11.41 7.33
C ALA A 98 10.63 11.94 5.93
N ALA A 99 10.54 13.25 5.77
CA ALA A 99 10.42 13.89 4.47
C ALA A 99 11.72 13.72 3.67
N TYR A 100 11.61 13.34 2.40
CA TYR A 100 12.77 13.12 1.54
C TYR A 100 12.69 13.78 0.16
N ALA A 101 11.49 14.22 -0.24
CA ALA A 101 11.31 15.01 -1.45
C ALA A 101 10.17 16.02 -1.26
N TYR A 102 10.28 17.15 -1.93
CA TYR A 102 9.24 18.18 -1.97
C TYR A 102 9.24 18.84 -3.35
N ASP A 103 8.07 19.32 -3.73
CA ASP A 103 7.89 20.07 -4.97
C ASP A 103 6.70 21.01 -4.84
N THR A 104 6.52 21.88 -5.82
CA THR A 104 5.36 22.78 -5.90
C THR A 104 4.70 22.65 -7.25
N LEU A 105 3.37 22.81 -7.29
CA LEU A 105 2.60 22.81 -8.51
C LEU A 105 1.48 23.84 -8.45
N ARG A 106 1.01 24.23 -9.62
CA ARG A 106 -0.17 25.08 -9.76
C ARG A 106 -1.31 24.26 -10.32
N VAL A 107 -2.49 24.41 -9.72
CA VAL A 107 -3.71 23.73 -10.17
C VAL A 107 -4.75 24.80 -10.46
N ALA A 108 -5.18 24.87 -11.72
CA ALA A 108 -6.26 25.74 -12.13
C ALA A 108 -7.64 25.12 -11.81
N SER A 109 -8.66 25.93 -11.83
CA SER A 109 -10.03 25.50 -11.56
C SER A 109 -10.47 24.37 -12.51
N ASN A 110 -10.99 23.29 -11.95
CA ASN A 110 -11.44 22.09 -12.66
C ASN A 110 -10.36 21.42 -13.54
N ASP A 111 -9.08 21.68 -13.29
CA ASP A 111 -7.96 21.15 -14.02
C ASP A 111 -7.13 20.17 -13.15
N SER A 112 -6.11 19.61 -13.75
CA SER A 112 -5.19 18.68 -13.09
C SER A 112 -3.75 19.02 -13.42
N ALA A 113 -2.90 18.94 -12.41
CA ALA A 113 -1.46 19.00 -12.56
C ALA A 113 -0.82 17.67 -12.15
N SER A 114 0.29 17.32 -12.79
CA SER A 114 0.97 16.05 -12.52
C SER A 114 2.47 16.24 -12.40
N ILE A 115 3.07 15.52 -11.45
CA ILE A 115 4.50 15.41 -11.26
C ILE A 115 4.91 13.96 -11.50
N GLN A 116 6.06 13.75 -12.13
CA GLN A 116 6.61 12.43 -12.37
C GLN A 116 7.96 12.29 -11.66
N ILE A 117 8.08 11.23 -10.86
CA ILE A 117 9.31 10.91 -10.14
C ILE A 117 9.78 9.52 -10.58
N ASP A 118 11.09 9.39 -10.84
CA ASP A 118 11.69 8.09 -11.13
C ASP A 118 11.47 7.15 -9.94
N TYR A 119 11.02 5.94 -10.23
CA TYR A 119 10.76 4.94 -9.19
C TYR A 119 11.98 4.67 -8.29
N ARG A 120 13.18 4.75 -8.87
CA ARG A 120 14.44 4.53 -8.13
C ARG A 120 14.76 5.63 -7.11
N ALA A 121 14.16 6.82 -7.27
CA ALA A 121 14.30 7.92 -6.31
C ALA A 121 13.33 7.80 -5.13
N LEU A 122 12.35 6.90 -5.22
CA LEU A 122 11.39 6.65 -4.14
C LEU A 122 11.96 5.67 -3.12
N ARG A 123 11.63 5.89 -1.86
CA ARG A 123 12.08 5.02 -0.76
C ARG A 123 11.24 3.74 -0.69
N PRO A 124 11.86 2.56 -0.46
CA PRO A 124 11.12 1.32 -0.27
C PRO A 124 10.19 1.36 0.94
N GLY A 125 9.02 0.72 0.78
CA GLY A 125 8.01 0.62 1.82
C GLY A 125 6.83 1.56 1.62
N VAL A 126 6.08 1.81 2.69
CA VAL A 126 4.93 2.72 2.67
C VAL A 126 5.41 4.16 2.63
N ASN A 127 4.96 4.87 1.62
CA ASN A 127 5.22 6.29 1.44
C ASN A 127 3.91 7.06 1.57
N GLN A 128 4.02 8.30 2.02
CA GLN A 128 2.92 9.24 2.11
C GLN A 128 3.21 10.46 1.25
N LEU A 129 2.29 10.78 0.37
CA LEU A 129 2.25 12.05 -0.34
C LEU A 129 1.26 12.96 0.35
N THR A 130 1.69 14.15 0.76
CA THR A 130 0.82 15.15 1.39
C THR A 130 0.83 16.43 0.58
N LEU A 131 -0.37 16.96 0.33
CA LEU A 131 -0.62 18.21 -0.37
C LEU A 131 -0.90 19.31 0.66
N PHE A 132 -0.24 20.44 0.50
CA PHE A 132 -0.37 21.61 1.37
C PHE A 132 -0.76 22.86 0.58
N ASP A 133 -1.49 23.76 1.24
CA ASP A 133 -1.67 25.12 0.75
C ASP A 133 -0.46 26.01 1.14
N THR A 134 -0.48 27.27 0.69
CA THR A 134 0.59 28.26 0.97
C THR A 134 0.67 28.66 2.44
N SER A 135 -0.33 28.34 3.26
CA SER A 135 -0.31 28.55 4.71
C SER A 135 0.34 27.38 5.48
N GLY A 136 0.67 26.27 4.79
CA GLY A 136 1.18 25.05 5.39
C GLY A 136 0.08 24.13 5.92
N LYS A 137 -1.18 24.38 5.60
CA LYS A 137 -2.29 23.49 5.98
C LYS A 137 -2.35 22.29 5.03
N ALA A 138 -2.40 21.09 5.59
CA ALA A 138 -2.61 19.89 4.82
C ALA A 138 -4.04 19.85 4.23
N LEU A 139 -4.13 19.64 2.92
CA LEU A 139 -5.37 19.61 2.16
C LEU A 139 -5.82 18.18 1.85
N ALA A 140 -4.88 17.33 1.49
CA ALA A 140 -5.10 15.92 1.19
C ALA A 140 -3.81 15.12 1.41
N ASP A 141 -3.95 13.84 1.67
CA ASP A 141 -2.84 12.89 1.74
C ASP A 141 -3.20 11.58 1.07
N ARG A 142 -2.18 10.85 0.64
CA ARG A 142 -2.31 9.56 -0.02
C ARG A 142 -1.12 8.68 0.32
N LEU A 143 -1.41 7.48 0.84
CA LEU A 143 -0.39 6.44 0.98
C LEU A 143 -0.20 5.72 -0.35
N PHE A 144 1.02 5.27 -0.60
CA PHE A 144 1.36 4.37 -1.70
C PHE A 144 2.55 3.51 -1.32
N PHE A 145 2.64 2.35 -1.94
CA PHE A 145 3.70 1.38 -1.63
C PHE A 145 4.75 1.34 -2.73
N VAL A 146 6.02 1.33 -2.32
CA VAL A 146 7.17 1.16 -3.21
C VAL A 146 7.82 -0.18 -2.89
N ASN A 147 7.69 -1.14 -3.83
CA ASN A 147 8.24 -2.47 -3.65
C ASN A 147 9.69 -2.53 -4.18
N PRO A 148 10.71 -2.76 -3.35
CA PRO A 148 12.05 -3.04 -3.83
C PRO A 148 12.04 -4.41 -4.51
N HIS A 149 12.16 -4.43 -5.84
CA HIS A 149 12.06 -5.65 -6.65
C HIS A 149 13.11 -6.72 -6.34
N MET A 150 14.18 -6.35 -5.65
CA MET A 150 15.20 -7.29 -5.22
C MET A 150 15.47 -7.14 -3.72
N PRO A 151 15.63 -8.23 -2.99
CA PRO A 151 16.07 -8.14 -1.61
C PRO A 151 17.48 -7.51 -1.59
N PRO A 152 17.76 -6.64 -0.61
CA PRO A 152 19.06 -5.97 -0.52
C PRO A 152 20.19 -6.96 -0.22
N ALA A 153 19.88 -8.09 0.41
CA ALA A 153 20.84 -9.12 0.77
C ALA A 153 20.22 -10.51 0.69
N THR A 154 21.05 -11.52 0.51
CA THR A 154 20.68 -12.95 0.53
C THR A 154 21.44 -13.63 1.65
N LEU A 155 20.71 -14.35 2.50
CA LEU A 155 21.29 -15.24 3.50
C LEU A 155 21.37 -16.65 2.91
N ASP A 156 22.59 -17.20 2.86
CA ASP A 156 22.85 -18.57 2.45
C ASP A 156 23.21 -19.39 3.71
N ILE A 157 22.53 -20.52 3.90
CA ILE A 157 22.71 -21.42 5.03
C ILE A 157 23.12 -22.78 4.46
N GLN A 158 24.31 -23.24 4.85
CA GLN A 158 24.87 -24.51 4.41
C GLN A 158 24.93 -25.53 5.57
N HIS A 159 25.14 -26.80 5.21
CA HIS A 159 25.26 -27.92 6.14
C HIS A 159 24.02 -28.13 7.03
N ILE A 160 22.82 -27.92 6.47
CA ILE A 160 21.59 -28.30 7.14
C ILE A 160 21.46 -29.83 7.03
N PRO A 161 21.50 -30.59 8.14
CA PRO A 161 21.32 -32.03 8.07
C PRO A 161 19.86 -32.41 7.82
N ASP A 162 19.62 -33.43 6.99
CA ASP A 162 18.27 -33.92 6.67
C ASP A 162 17.56 -34.55 7.86
N SER A 163 18.33 -35.08 8.83
CA SER A 163 17.81 -35.71 10.05
C SER A 163 18.78 -35.52 11.22
N LEU A 164 18.25 -35.46 12.44
CA LEU A 164 18.98 -35.25 13.65
C LEU A 164 18.62 -36.34 14.69
N LEU A 165 19.61 -36.80 15.42
CA LEU A 165 19.40 -37.60 16.62
C LEU A 165 19.12 -36.70 17.81
N SER A 166 18.43 -37.23 18.83
CA SER A 166 18.23 -36.53 20.11
C SER A 166 19.56 -36.10 20.70
N TYR A 167 19.64 -34.83 21.11
CA TYR A 167 20.86 -34.21 21.71
C TYR A 167 22.07 -34.11 20.77
N GLN A 168 21.90 -34.33 19.48
CA GLN A 168 23.00 -34.16 18.51
C GLN A 168 23.34 -32.67 18.35
N LYS A 169 24.66 -32.35 18.38
CA LYS A 169 25.16 -31.02 18.06
C LYS A 169 25.01 -30.75 16.57
N VAL A 170 24.42 -29.61 16.24
CA VAL A 170 24.31 -29.10 14.87
C VAL A 170 25.25 -27.93 14.70
N SER A 171 25.94 -27.88 13.57
CA SER A 171 26.73 -26.71 13.15
C SER A 171 26.18 -26.26 11.81
N LEU A 172 25.87 -24.98 11.71
CA LEU A 172 25.37 -24.34 10.50
C LEU A 172 26.38 -23.29 10.06
N ASP A 173 26.69 -23.28 8.77
CA ASP A 173 27.49 -22.22 8.15
C ASP A 173 26.56 -21.23 7.48
N MET A 174 26.61 -19.98 7.89
CA MET A 174 25.78 -18.90 7.38
C MET A 174 26.61 -17.83 6.72
N SER A 175 26.23 -17.42 5.51
CA SER A 175 26.84 -16.31 4.81
C SER A 175 25.79 -15.31 4.32
N LEU A 176 26.06 -14.03 4.55
CA LEU A 176 25.24 -12.93 4.04
C LEU A 176 25.96 -12.28 2.87
N ARG A 177 25.23 -12.10 1.75
CA ARG A 177 25.73 -11.41 0.55
C ARG A 177 24.90 -10.18 0.28
N ASP A 178 25.56 -9.06 0.05
CA ASP A 178 24.93 -7.86 -0.49
C ASP A 178 24.67 -8.06 -2.00
N ASN A 179 23.41 -8.03 -2.40
CA ASN A 179 23.03 -8.28 -3.80
C ASN A 179 23.38 -7.11 -4.72
N SER A 180 23.62 -5.92 -4.18
CA SER A 180 24.00 -4.75 -4.95
C SER A 180 25.49 -4.75 -5.34
N GLN A 181 26.35 -5.29 -4.46
CA GLN A 181 27.79 -5.30 -4.64
C GLN A 181 28.36 -6.70 -4.90
N MET A 182 27.55 -7.73 -4.80
CA MET A 182 27.97 -9.15 -4.92
C MET A 182 29.08 -9.56 -3.92
N LEU A 183 29.15 -8.85 -2.79
CA LEU A 183 30.15 -9.05 -1.75
C LEU A 183 29.51 -9.61 -0.48
N PHE A 184 30.35 -10.21 0.36
CA PHE A 184 29.92 -10.59 1.72
C PHE A 184 29.59 -9.34 2.53
N ALA A 185 28.51 -9.42 3.29
CA ALA A 185 28.01 -8.34 4.13
C ALA A 185 28.01 -8.77 5.61
N THR A 186 28.01 -7.80 6.49
CA THR A 186 27.82 -8.02 7.95
C THR A 186 26.37 -7.71 8.32
N GLY A 187 25.79 -8.49 9.22
CA GLY A 187 24.41 -8.28 9.67
C GLY A 187 24.17 -8.86 11.05
N PHE A 188 23.01 -8.50 11.61
CA PHE A 188 22.51 -9.10 12.85
C PHE A 188 21.47 -10.15 12.48
N PHE A 189 21.55 -11.31 13.13
CA PHE A 189 20.67 -12.44 12.87
C PHE A 189 19.96 -12.84 14.15
N SER A 190 18.74 -13.33 13.99
CA SER A 190 18.07 -14.11 15.02
C SER A 190 17.78 -15.49 14.44
N LEU A 191 18.06 -16.53 15.21
CA LEU A 191 17.83 -17.92 14.84
C LEU A 191 16.83 -18.52 15.82
N SER A 192 15.80 -19.19 15.29
CA SER A 192 14.90 -20.03 16.07
C SER A 192 14.84 -21.42 15.45
N ALA A 193 14.75 -22.42 16.29
CA ALA A 193 14.57 -23.80 15.88
C ALA A 193 13.35 -24.39 16.58
N THR A 194 12.50 -25.06 15.81
CA THR A 194 11.30 -25.74 16.31
C THR A 194 11.26 -27.14 15.78
N ASP A 195 10.55 -28.05 16.46
CA ASP A 195 10.28 -29.38 15.94
C ASP A 195 9.38 -29.27 14.72
N ALA A 196 9.70 -30.02 13.65
CA ALA A 196 8.89 -30.07 12.44
C ALA A 196 7.48 -30.63 12.69
N ALA A 197 7.32 -31.46 13.73
CA ALA A 197 6.01 -31.97 14.14
C ALA A 197 5.13 -30.88 14.77
N ASP A 198 5.71 -29.82 15.30
CA ASP A 198 5.04 -28.65 15.85
C ASP A 198 4.76 -27.56 14.82
N SER A 199 4.67 -27.92 13.53
CA SER A 199 4.33 -26.99 12.46
C SER A 199 2.94 -26.42 12.72
N ILE A 200 2.89 -25.37 13.52
CA ILE A 200 1.73 -24.54 13.69
C ILE A 200 1.53 -23.84 12.34
N THR A 201 0.44 -24.20 11.65
CA THR A 201 -0.04 -23.39 10.53
C THR A 201 -0.37 -22.01 11.05
N THR A 202 0.60 -21.13 11.04
CA THR A 202 0.38 -19.75 11.46
C THR A 202 -0.42 -19.04 10.38
N TYR A 203 -1.53 -18.43 10.78
CA TYR A 203 -2.25 -17.48 9.91
C TYR A 203 -1.42 -16.22 9.61
N ASP A 204 -0.28 -16.10 10.25
CA ASP A 204 0.63 -14.99 10.13
C ASP A 204 1.85 -15.41 9.30
N THR A 205 1.84 -15.03 8.03
CA THR A 205 2.90 -15.31 7.06
C THR A 205 3.94 -14.19 7.01
N ARG A 206 3.92 -13.26 7.98
CA ARG A 206 4.86 -12.13 7.99
C ARG A 206 6.30 -12.60 8.12
N ASP A 207 7.12 -12.14 7.23
CA ASP A 207 8.58 -12.21 7.30
C ASP A 207 9.16 -10.83 7.71
N ILE A 208 10.45 -10.75 7.92
CA ILE A 208 11.13 -9.50 8.31
C ILE A 208 10.92 -8.39 7.26
N ARG A 209 10.80 -8.74 6.00
CA ARG A 209 10.62 -7.80 4.89
C ARG A 209 9.22 -7.22 4.88
N SER A 210 8.21 -8.07 4.95
CA SER A 210 6.81 -7.64 5.01
C SER A 210 6.50 -6.88 6.29
N GLU A 211 7.10 -7.28 7.43
CA GLU A 211 6.97 -6.53 8.67
C GLU A 211 7.57 -5.14 8.55
N LEU A 212 8.85 -5.01 8.13
CA LEU A 212 9.54 -3.74 8.11
C LEU A 212 9.07 -2.77 7.02
N LEU A 213 8.60 -3.28 5.86
CA LEU A 213 8.26 -2.43 4.72
C LEU A 213 6.76 -2.14 4.58
N LEU A 214 5.91 -2.95 5.21
CA LEU A 214 4.47 -2.86 5.03
C LEU A 214 3.70 -2.83 6.36
N CYS A 215 3.84 -3.88 7.19
CA CYS A 215 2.97 -4.04 8.35
C CYS A 215 3.24 -3.04 9.46
N SER A 216 4.50 -2.67 9.69
CA SER A 216 4.89 -1.71 10.74
C SER A 216 4.35 -0.29 10.48
N ASP A 217 4.10 0.05 9.23
CA ASP A 217 3.68 1.40 8.83
C ASP A 217 2.15 1.53 8.66
N LEU A 218 1.41 0.40 8.70
CA LEU A 218 -0.04 0.35 8.55
C LEU A 218 -0.73 -0.14 9.82
N LYS A 219 -1.91 0.41 10.08
CA LYS A 219 -2.72 -0.03 11.23
C LYS A 219 -3.55 -1.26 10.87
N GLY A 220 -3.58 -2.24 11.77
CA GLY A 220 -4.41 -3.43 11.64
C GLY A 220 -3.64 -4.65 11.14
N PHE A 221 -4.35 -5.76 11.02
CA PHE A 221 -3.79 -7.02 10.56
C PHE A 221 -3.85 -7.10 9.04
N ILE A 222 -2.73 -7.44 8.42
CA ILE A 222 -2.60 -7.65 6.98
C ILE A 222 -2.46 -9.15 6.74
N GLU A 223 -3.46 -9.76 6.14
CA GLU A 223 -3.47 -11.19 5.81
C GLU A 223 -2.51 -11.45 4.65
N ASP A 224 -1.70 -12.52 4.73
CA ASP A 224 -0.74 -12.94 3.73
C ASP A 224 0.20 -11.80 3.26
N ALA A 225 0.77 -11.07 4.22
CA ALA A 225 1.55 -9.87 3.93
C ALA A 225 2.78 -10.13 3.05
N ASP A 226 3.43 -11.29 3.19
CA ASP A 226 4.56 -11.73 2.38
C ASP A 226 4.21 -11.91 0.90
N SER A 227 2.97 -12.29 0.59
CA SER A 227 2.52 -12.51 -0.79
C SER A 227 2.65 -11.27 -1.68
N TYR A 228 2.55 -10.06 -1.11
CA TYR A 228 2.75 -8.81 -1.85
C TYR A 228 4.19 -8.61 -2.37
N PHE A 229 5.14 -9.39 -1.84
CA PHE A 229 6.55 -9.31 -2.21
C PHE A 229 7.00 -10.39 -3.19
N HIS A 230 6.20 -11.43 -3.40
CA HIS A 230 6.52 -12.57 -4.27
C HIS A 230 6.02 -12.44 -5.70
N HIS A 231 4.94 -11.69 -5.92
CA HIS A 231 4.24 -11.60 -7.21
C HIS A 231 4.44 -10.22 -7.88
N HIS A 232 5.67 -9.91 -8.25
CA HIS A 232 6.06 -8.58 -8.76
C HIS A 232 5.36 -8.12 -10.04
N ASN A 233 4.86 -9.05 -10.86
CA ASN A 233 4.21 -8.74 -12.14
C ASN A 233 2.70 -9.00 -12.11
N ASP A 234 2.14 -9.34 -10.94
CA ASP A 234 0.71 -9.57 -10.82
C ASP A 234 -0.04 -8.25 -10.62
N THR A 235 -0.78 -7.86 -11.67
CA THR A 235 -1.59 -6.63 -11.66
C THR A 235 -2.71 -6.67 -10.62
N LEU A 236 -3.24 -7.85 -10.30
CA LEU A 236 -4.27 -8.02 -9.27
C LEU A 236 -3.69 -7.78 -7.88
N MET A 237 -2.48 -8.29 -7.61
CA MET A 237 -1.79 -8.06 -6.34
C MET A 237 -1.38 -6.61 -6.19
N ALA A 238 -0.90 -5.96 -7.26
CA ALA A 238 -0.58 -4.54 -7.25
C ALA A 238 -1.83 -3.68 -6.98
N SER A 239 -2.97 -4.02 -7.59
CA SER A 239 -4.24 -3.35 -7.34
C SER A 239 -4.75 -3.55 -5.91
N ASP A 240 -4.63 -4.76 -5.37
CA ASP A 240 -5.05 -5.06 -3.99
C ASP A 240 -4.16 -4.34 -2.96
N LEU A 241 -2.86 -4.23 -3.25
CA LEU A 241 -1.92 -3.45 -2.44
C LEU A 241 -2.24 -1.95 -2.48
N ASP A 242 -2.61 -1.42 -3.65
CA ASP A 242 -3.05 -0.02 -3.76
C ASP A 242 -4.36 0.23 -2.98
N LEU A 243 -5.29 -0.73 -2.97
CA LEU A 243 -6.49 -0.67 -2.14
C LEU A 243 -6.19 -0.75 -0.63
N LEU A 244 -5.10 -1.40 -0.25
CA LEU A 244 -4.65 -1.44 1.15
C LEU A 244 -4.13 -0.07 1.61
N MET A 245 -3.63 0.76 0.66
CA MET A 245 -3.11 2.10 0.93
C MET A 245 -4.21 3.19 0.98
N LEU A 246 -5.44 2.88 0.60
CA LEU A 246 -6.60 3.78 0.68
C LEU A 246 -7.18 3.85 2.09
#